data_49c12dddaf89be4a69fd6a37aa7cc6c2
#
_entry.id   49c12dddaf89be4a69fd6a37aa7cc6c2
#
_cell.length_a   1.000
_cell.length_b   1.000
_cell.length_c   1.000
_cell.angle_alpha   90.00
_cell.angle_beta   90.00
_cell.angle_gamma   90.00
#
_symmetry.space_group_name_H-M   'P 1'
#
loop_
_entity.id
_entity.type
_entity.pdbx_description
1 polymer ?
#
loop_
_entity_poly.entity_id
_entity_poly.type
_entity_poly.pdbx_seq_one_letter_code
_entity_poly.pdbx_strand_id
1 'polypeptide(L)'
;MYNNTHSEIEEAYRDDAAIQAIENVTILLKEMYPRMNEGMLPNLEDMLKMLTNFDLVEKMCEILSHNEELKEKYSLQLAYFKKHFYKTGSGRDETERYVYSAVTQLDSLLRLPGVKSILCNRHHNLDFDKMLADGKIIFVCTRRGDLGATSHKAFGLFFLISMQNAVLR
;
A
#
# COMPACT_ATOMS: atom_id res chain seq x y z
N MET A 1 9.19 35.88 1.64
CA MET A 1 10.03 34.71 2.00
C MET A 1 9.44 33.82 3.10
N TYR A 2 8.70 34.35 4.09
CA TYR A 2 8.12 33.54 5.20
C TYR A 2 6.97 32.61 4.81
N ASN A 3 6.23 32.86 3.74
CA ASN A 3 5.07 32.01 3.35
C ASN A 3 5.46 30.69 2.66
N ASN A 4 6.62 30.59 2.02
CA ASN A 4 7.04 29.36 1.34
C ASN A 4 7.45 28.26 2.32
N THR A 5 8.16 28.59 3.39
CA THR A 5 8.62 27.62 4.40
C THR A 5 7.48 27.00 5.17
N HIS A 6 6.39 27.72 5.44
CA HIS A 6 5.23 27.17 6.14
C HIS A 6 4.46 26.18 5.28
N SER A 7 4.32 26.46 3.98
CA SER A 7 3.67 25.53 3.03
C SER A 7 4.48 24.28 2.76
N GLU A 8 5.80 24.36 2.69
CA GLU A 8 6.69 23.22 2.53
C GLU A 8 6.67 22.30 3.77
N ILE A 9 6.61 22.86 4.97
CA ILE A 9 6.50 22.09 6.22
C ILE A 9 5.13 21.38 6.31
N GLU A 10 4.05 22.06 5.93
CA GLU A 10 2.72 21.44 5.90
C GLU A 10 2.61 20.32 4.86
N GLU A 11 3.25 20.48 3.72
CA GLU A 11 3.29 19.47 2.66
C GLU A 11 4.08 18.24 3.11
N ALA A 12 5.26 18.43 3.69
CA ALA A 12 6.08 17.36 4.25
C ALA A 12 5.33 16.60 5.36
N TYR A 13 4.64 17.31 6.26
CA TYR A 13 3.85 16.67 7.32
C TYR A 13 2.69 15.82 6.76
N ARG A 14 2.01 16.30 5.71
CA ARG A 14 0.94 15.54 5.05
C ARG A 14 1.45 14.27 4.38
N ASP A 15 2.60 14.36 3.74
CA ASP A 15 3.24 13.21 3.09
C ASP A 15 3.66 12.16 4.13
N ASP A 16 4.29 12.56 5.22
CA ASP A 16 4.67 11.66 6.31
C ASP A 16 3.44 10.99 6.96
N ALA A 17 2.36 11.72 7.17
CA ALA A 17 1.13 11.18 7.72
C ALA A 17 0.46 10.17 6.74
N ALA A 18 0.49 10.44 5.43
CA ALA A 18 0.00 9.52 4.42
C ALA A 18 0.85 8.24 4.36
N ILE A 19 2.17 8.37 4.40
CA ILE A 19 3.11 7.24 4.44
C ILE A 19 2.82 6.38 5.67
N GLN A 20 2.70 6.98 6.85
CA GLN A 20 2.40 6.27 8.09
C GLN A 20 1.06 5.50 8.02
N ALA A 21 0.03 6.10 7.41
CA ALA A 21 -1.26 5.44 7.21
C ALA A 21 -1.13 4.21 6.31
N ILE A 22 -0.42 4.34 5.18
CA ILE A 22 -0.19 3.26 4.22
C ILE A 22 0.64 2.13 4.86
N GLU A 23 1.68 2.45 5.61
CA GLU A 23 2.52 1.48 6.33
C GLU A 23 1.70 0.67 7.33
N ASN A 24 0.91 1.33 8.19
CA ASN A 24 0.06 0.64 9.16
C ASN A 24 -0.98 -0.26 8.47
N VAL A 25 -1.64 0.22 7.41
CA VAL A 25 -2.58 -0.61 6.63
C VAL A 25 -1.87 -1.79 5.96
N THR A 26 -0.63 -1.60 5.49
CA THR A 26 0.18 -2.69 4.93
C THR A 26 0.47 -3.78 5.97
N ILE A 27 0.84 -3.39 7.19
CA ILE A 27 1.10 -4.32 8.31
C ILE A 27 -0.18 -5.10 8.63
N LEU A 28 -1.32 -4.41 8.77
CA LEU A 28 -2.61 -5.04 9.05
C LEU A 28 -3.02 -6.02 7.95
N LEU A 29 -2.90 -5.63 6.68
CA LEU A 29 -3.21 -6.50 5.55
C LEU A 29 -2.31 -7.74 5.52
N LYS A 30 -1.01 -7.59 5.70
CA LYS A 30 -0.06 -8.72 5.71
C LYS A 30 -0.38 -9.74 6.78
N GLU A 31 -0.81 -9.30 7.97
CA GLU A 31 -1.13 -10.20 9.07
C GLU A 31 -2.51 -10.83 8.91
N MET A 32 -3.53 -10.03 8.59
CA MET A 32 -4.92 -10.46 8.68
C MET A 32 -5.48 -11.03 7.38
N TYR A 33 -5.03 -10.51 6.22
CA TYR A 33 -5.58 -10.93 4.94
C TYR A 33 -5.42 -12.44 4.68
N PRO A 34 -4.24 -13.05 4.88
CA PRO A 34 -4.07 -14.50 4.71
C PRO A 34 -4.93 -15.32 5.67
N ARG A 35 -5.13 -14.83 6.90
CA ARG A 35 -5.96 -15.51 7.91
C ARG A 35 -7.43 -15.53 7.56
N MET A 36 -7.90 -14.49 6.85
CA MET A 36 -9.29 -14.33 6.44
C MET A 36 -9.58 -14.89 5.05
N ASN A 37 -8.56 -15.19 4.26
CA ASN A 37 -8.68 -15.56 2.84
C ASN A 37 -7.82 -16.79 2.49
N GLU A 38 -7.92 -17.85 3.28
CA GLU A 38 -7.33 -19.18 2.99
C GLU A 38 -5.82 -19.15 2.65
N GLY A 39 -5.07 -18.25 3.28
CA GLY A 39 -3.63 -18.09 3.05
C GLY A 39 -3.26 -17.21 1.85
N MET A 40 -4.21 -16.65 1.12
CA MET A 40 -3.92 -15.73 0.02
C MET A 40 -3.21 -14.47 0.51
N LEU A 41 -2.23 -14.00 -0.25
CA LEU A 41 -1.53 -12.74 0.04
C LEU A 41 -2.34 -11.53 -0.47
N PRO A 42 -2.33 -10.41 0.27
CA PRO A 42 -2.93 -9.16 -0.19
C PRO A 42 -2.18 -8.59 -1.39
N ASN A 43 -2.87 -7.80 -2.19
CA ASN A 43 -2.30 -7.06 -3.32
C ASN A 43 -2.67 -5.57 -3.26
N LEU A 44 -2.27 -4.79 -4.28
CA LEU A 44 -2.53 -3.34 -4.33
C LEU A 44 -4.02 -2.98 -4.42
N GLU A 45 -4.87 -3.87 -4.96
CA GLU A 45 -6.32 -3.65 -4.99
C GLU A 45 -6.92 -3.76 -3.58
N ASP A 46 -6.41 -4.66 -2.74
CA ASP A 46 -6.84 -4.78 -1.36
C ASP A 46 -6.39 -3.57 -0.55
N MET A 47 -5.18 -3.07 -0.79
CA MET A 47 -4.71 -1.81 -0.21
C MET A 47 -5.63 -0.64 -0.59
N LEU A 48 -5.97 -0.51 -1.87
CA LEU A 48 -6.87 0.54 -2.34
C LEU A 48 -8.23 0.46 -1.66
N LYS A 49 -8.80 -0.75 -1.51
CA LYS A 49 -10.07 -0.97 -0.79
C LYS A 49 -10.02 -0.51 0.66
N MET A 50 -8.92 -0.79 1.37
CA MET A 50 -8.74 -0.38 2.76
C MET A 50 -8.60 1.13 2.91
N LEU A 51 -7.85 1.78 2.01
CA LEU A 51 -7.64 3.23 2.03
C LEU A 51 -8.85 4.04 1.54
N THR A 52 -9.75 3.43 0.78
CA THR A 52 -11.03 4.06 0.34
C THR A 52 -12.20 3.76 1.26
N ASN A 53 -12.08 2.76 2.11
CA ASN A 53 -13.14 2.36 3.04
C ASN A 53 -12.56 2.01 4.42
N PHE A 54 -12.45 3.00 5.27
CA PHE A 54 -11.90 2.87 6.62
C PHE A 54 -12.73 1.94 7.53
N ASP A 55 -14.01 1.71 7.21
CA ASP A 55 -14.83 0.75 7.96
C ASP A 55 -14.34 -0.69 7.80
N LEU A 56 -13.63 -1.00 6.69
CA LEU A 56 -12.96 -2.29 6.52
C LEU A 56 -11.75 -2.43 7.44
N VAL A 57 -11.01 -1.34 7.64
CA VAL A 57 -9.88 -1.30 8.60
C VAL A 57 -10.39 -1.55 10.01
N GLU A 58 -11.45 -0.85 10.42
CA GLU A 58 -12.09 -1.01 11.73
C GLU A 58 -12.51 -2.46 11.98
N LYS A 59 -13.24 -3.08 11.05
CA LYS A 59 -13.65 -4.50 11.14
C LYS A 59 -12.47 -5.45 11.23
N MET A 60 -11.41 -5.22 10.45
CA MET A 60 -10.22 -6.07 10.48
C MET A 60 -9.46 -5.95 11.81
N CYS A 61 -9.40 -4.76 12.39
CA CYS A 61 -8.85 -4.51 13.72
C CYS A 61 -9.68 -5.18 14.82
N GLU A 62 -11.01 -5.18 14.70
CA GLU A 62 -11.89 -5.91 15.64
C GLU A 62 -11.60 -7.40 15.63
N ILE A 63 -11.52 -8.02 14.43
CA ILE A 63 -11.19 -9.45 14.30
C ILE A 63 -9.80 -9.75 14.89
N LEU A 64 -8.79 -8.90 14.61
CA LEU A 64 -7.45 -9.05 15.19
C LEU A 64 -7.49 -8.99 16.71
N SER A 65 -8.30 -8.11 17.26
CA SER A 65 -8.41 -7.90 18.72
C SER A 65 -9.06 -9.07 19.47
N HIS A 66 -9.71 -10.03 18.78
CA HIS A 66 -10.22 -11.26 19.40
C HIS A 66 -9.12 -12.27 19.75
N ASN A 67 -7.92 -12.11 19.21
CA ASN A 67 -6.76 -12.92 19.57
C ASN A 67 -5.85 -12.09 20.48
N GLU A 68 -5.72 -12.48 21.76
CA GLU A 68 -4.96 -11.70 22.75
C GLU A 68 -3.47 -11.58 22.39
N GLU A 69 -2.85 -12.60 21.79
CA GLU A 69 -1.45 -12.55 21.35
C GLU A 69 -1.24 -11.51 20.24
N LEU A 70 -2.14 -11.51 19.24
CA LEU A 70 -2.08 -10.52 18.14
C LEU A 70 -2.40 -9.12 18.64
N LYS A 71 -3.34 -8.98 19.55
CA LYS A 71 -3.73 -7.71 20.14
C LYS A 71 -2.57 -7.09 20.94
N GLU A 72 -1.80 -7.89 21.69
CA GLU A 72 -0.61 -7.42 22.39
C GLU A 72 0.48 -7.04 21.39
N LYS A 73 0.78 -7.93 20.43
CA LYS A 73 1.80 -7.72 19.40
C LYS A 73 1.57 -6.44 18.57
N TYR A 74 0.32 -6.14 18.22
CA TYR A 74 -0.06 -5.01 17.38
C TYR A 74 -0.75 -3.87 18.13
N SER A 75 -0.49 -3.77 19.44
CA SER A 75 -1.14 -2.76 20.32
C SER A 75 -0.93 -1.32 19.86
N LEU A 76 0.26 -0.98 19.35
CA LEU A 76 0.56 0.35 18.80
C LEU A 76 -0.22 0.65 17.52
N GLN A 77 -0.30 -0.33 16.61
CA GLN A 77 -1.09 -0.22 15.38
C GLN A 77 -2.58 -0.08 15.68
N LEU A 78 -3.09 -0.86 16.63
CA LEU A 78 -4.49 -0.77 17.06
C LEU A 78 -4.82 0.61 17.66
N ALA A 79 -3.92 1.18 18.48
CA ALA A 79 -4.07 2.52 19.01
C ALA A 79 -4.06 3.58 17.89
N TYR A 80 -3.18 3.43 16.91
CA TYR A 80 -3.13 4.27 15.72
C TYR A 80 -4.45 4.21 14.94
N PHE A 81 -4.95 3.00 14.62
CA PHE A 81 -6.19 2.84 13.88
C PHE A 81 -7.40 3.42 14.62
N LYS A 82 -7.50 3.23 15.94
CA LYS A 82 -8.58 3.83 16.75
C LYS A 82 -8.62 5.33 16.62
N LYS A 83 -7.47 5.99 16.58
CA LYS A 83 -7.39 7.45 16.45
C LYS A 83 -7.67 7.94 15.03
N HIS A 84 -7.14 7.24 14.01
CA HIS A 84 -7.03 7.77 12.65
C HIS A 84 -8.00 7.12 11.64
N PHE A 85 -8.60 5.98 11.96
CA PHE A 85 -9.46 5.24 11.02
C PHE A 85 -10.88 4.99 11.53
N TYR A 86 -11.07 4.86 12.86
CA TYR A 86 -12.39 4.59 13.40
C TYR A 86 -13.30 5.80 13.28
N LYS A 87 -14.63 5.56 13.17
CA LYS A 87 -15.65 6.62 13.10
C LYS A 87 -15.60 7.56 14.31
N THR A 88 -15.21 7.02 15.45
CA THR A 88 -15.05 7.76 16.72
C THR A 88 -13.67 8.40 16.86
N GLY A 89 -12.76 8.18 15.91
CA GLY A 89 -11.39 8.66 15.96
C GLY A 89 -11.28 10.15 15.60
N SER A 90 -10.59 10.91 16.42
CA SER A 90 -10.41 12.36 16.23
C SER A 90 -9.60 12.75 14.99
N GLY A 91 -8.81 11.83 14.43
CA GLY A 91 -7.94 12.08 13.28
C GLY A 91 -8.44 11.49 11.96
N ARG A 92 -9.66 10.93 11.91
CA ARG A 92 -10.19 10.25 10.72
C ARG A 92 -10.27 11.17 9.51
N ASP A 93 -10.91 12.31 9.63
CA ASP A 93 -11.12 13.26 8.53
C ASP A 93 -9.80 13.83 7.98
N GLU A 94 -8.80 14.02 8.85
CA GLU A 94 -7.47 14.42 8.43
C GLU A 94 -6.76 13.30 7.67
N THR A 95 -6.84 12.09 8.18
CA THR A 95 -6.22 10.92 7.54
C THR A 95 -6.82 10.67 6.17
N GLU A 96 -8.15 10.77 6.00
CA GLU A 96 -8.82 10.68 4.69
C GLU A 96 -8.27 11.71 3.70
N ARG A 97 -8.05 12.95 4.15
CA ARG A 97 -7.48 14.01 3.30
C ARG A 97 -6.02 13.74 2.93
N TYR A 98 -5.22 13.22 3.88
CA TYR A 98 -3.81 12.95 3.64
C TYR A 98 -3.59 11.78 2.68
N VAL A 99 -4.36 10.69 2.82
CA VAL A 99 -4.24 9.54 1.91
C VAL A 99 -4.88 9.76 0.54
N TYR A 100 -5.69 10.80 0.36
CA TYR A 100 -6.44 11.04 -0.88
C TYR A 100 -5.56 11.10 -2.13
N SER A 101 -4.40 11.76 -2.05
CA SER A 101 -3.46 11.84 -3.17
C SER A 101 -2.91 10.47 -3.56
N ALA A 102 -2.49 9.67 -2.57
CA ALA A 102 -1.98 8.32 -2.78
C ALA A 102 -3.08 7.39 -3.34
N VAL A 103 -4.29 7.48 -2.80
CA VAL A 103 -5.47 6.73 -3.29
C VAL A 103 -5.75 7.06 -4.75
N THR A 104 -5.75 8.35 -5.11
CA THR A 104 -6.02 8.79 -6.49
C THR A 104 -4.96 8.29 -7.46
N GLN A 105 -3.68 8.32 -7.07
CA GLN A 105 -2.58 7.82 -7.89
C GLN A 105 -2.66 6.30 -8.07
N LEU A 106 -2.92 5.56 -7.00
CA LEU A 106 -3.06 4.10 -7.03
C LEU A 106 -4.28 3.68 -7.85
N ASP A 107 -5.43 4.33 -7.65
CA ASP A 107 -6.64 4.08 -8.43
C ASP A 107 -6.41 4.33 -9.94
N SER A 108 -5.77 5.45 -10.28
CA SER A 108 -5.43 5.78 -11.67
C SER A 108 -4.51 4.72 -12.31
N LEU A 109 -3.55 4.19 -11.56
CA LEU A 109 -2.67 3.12 -12.02
C LEU A 109 -3.43 1.81 -12.24
N LEU A 110 -4.30 1.43 -11.31
CA LEU A 110 -5.05 0.16 -11.35
C LEU A 110 -6.24 0.19 -12.32
N ARG A 111 -6.65 1.36 -12.82
CA ARG A 111 -7.63 1.48 -13.92
C ARG A 111 -7.11 0.98 -15.26
N LEU A 112 -5.79 0.86 -15.42
CA LEU A 112 -5.18 0.29 -16.62
C LEU A 112 -5.21 -1.24 -16.54
N PRO A 113 -6.02 -1.94 -17.39
CA PRO A 113 -6.23 -3.38 -17.25
C PRO A 113 -4.93 -4.20 -17.31
N GLY A 114 -3.99 -3.80 -18.18
CA GLY A 114 -2.69 -4.46 -18.29
C GLY A 114 -1.84 -4.31 -17.04
N VAL A 115 -1.82 -3.12 -16.41
CA VAL A 115 -1.10 -2.89 -15.15
C VAL A 115 -1.75 -3.65 -14.01
N LYS A 116 -3.08 -3.57 -13.91
CA LYS A 116 -3.84 -4.30 -12.88
C LYS A 116 -3.61 -5.80 -12.97
N SER A 117 -3.62 -6.39 -14.17
CA SER A 117 -3.40 -7.82 -14.36
C SER A 117 -1.99 -8.29 -13.96
N ILE A 118 -1.00 -7.41 -14.01
CA ILE A 118 0.37 -7.70 -13.57
C ILE A 118 0.52 -7.49 -12.06
N LEU A 119 0.14 -6.32 -11.55
CA LEU A 119 0.40 -5.93 -10.16
C LEU A 119 -0.56 -6.59 -9.16
N CYS A 120 -1.77 -6.98 -9.59
CA CYS A 120 -2.77 -7.60 -8.73
C CYS A 120 -2.97 -9.09 -8.99
N ASN A 121 -2.14 -9.72 -9.82
CA ASN A 121 -2.21 -11.15 -10.08
C ASN A 121 -1.80 -11.93 -8.82
N ARG A 122 -2.65 -12.88 -8.39
CA ARG A 122 -2.39 -13.71 -7.20
C ARG A 122 -1.76 -15.07 -7.54
N HIS A 123 -1.81 -15.50 -8.81
CA HIS A 123 -1.47 -16.86 -9.21
C HIS A 123 -0.17 -16.97 -10.00
N HIS A 124 0.23 -15.91 -10.69
CA HIS A 124 1.39 -15.93 -11.60
C HIS A 124 2.21 -14.65 -11.42
N ASN A 125 2.94 -14.57 -10.30
CA ASN A 125 3.87 -13.48 -10.05
C ASN A 125 5.26 -13.83 -10.58
N LEU A 126 6.01 -12.81 -10.99
CA LEU A 126 7.42 -12.94 -11.29
C LEU A 126 8.19 -13.26 -10.00
N ASP A 127 8.84 -14.40 -9.96
CA ASP A 127 9.74 -14.78 -8.88
C ASP A 127 11.15 -14.31 -9.24
N PHE A 128 11.47 -13.08 -8.81
CA PHE A 128 12.77 -12.46 -9.09
C PHE A 128 13.92 -13.20 -8.40
N ASP A 129 13.70 -13.74 -7.19
CA ASP A 129 14.72 -14.50 -6.46
C ASP A 129 15.15 -15.73 -7.29
N LYS A 130 14.17 -16.48 -7.81
CA LYS A 130 14.42 -17.63 -8.68
C LYS A 130 15.03 -17.24 -10.02
N MET A 131 14.52 -16.17 -10.64
CA MET A 131 15.03 -15.71 -11.93
C MET A 131 16.50 -15.29 -11.84
N LEU A 132 16.91 -14.63 -10.74
CA LEU A 132 18.29 -14.25 -10.48
C LEU A 132 19.17 -15.48 -10.20
N ALA A 133 18.70 -16.40 -9.36
CA ALA A 133 19.41 -17.64 -9.05
C ALA A 133 19.65 -18.50 -10.31
N ASP A 134 18.68 -18.53 -11.22
CA ASP A 134 18.77 -19.23 -12.51
C ASP A 134 19.63 -18.47 -13.56
N GLY A 135 20.18 -17.30 -13.24
CA GLY A 135 20.97 -16.48 -14.17
C GLY A 135 20.16 -15.96 -15.37
N LYS A 136 18.86 -15.71 -15.22
CA LYS A 136 18.00 -15.24 -16.32
C LYS A 136 18.33 -13.81 -16.71
N ILE A 137 18.30 -13.51 -18.01
CA ILE A 137 18.34 -12.15 -18.54
C ILE A 137 16.88 -11.67 -18.63
N ILE A 138 16.59 -10.52 -17.99
CA ILE A 138 15.25 -9.97 -17.89
C ILE A 138 15.15 -8.70 -18.72
N PHE A 139 14.28 -8.69 -19.72
CA PHE A 139 13.94 -7.50 -20.52
C PHE A 139 12.59 -6.96 -20.07
N VAL A 140 12.55 -5.68 -19.70
CA VAL A 140 11.33 -5.00 -19.25
C VAL A 140 10.94 -3.92 -20.24
N CYS A 141 9.74 -4.03 -20.81
CA CYS A 141 9.19 -3.03 -21.68
C CYS A 141 7.96 -2.37 -21.02
N THR A 142 8.10 -1.12 -20.60
CA THR A 142 7.04 -0.37 -19.91
C THR A 142 6.19 0.50 -20.85
N ARG A 143 6.25 0.34 -22.15
CA ARG A 143 5.46 0.96 -23.24
C ARG A 143 4.73 2.26 -22.86
N ARG A 144 5.47 3.36 -22.82
CA ARG A 144 4.95 4.69 -22.45
C ARG A 144 3.70 5.11 -23.25
N GLY A 145 3.62 4.70 -24.52
CA GLY A 145 2.49 5.02 -25.39
C GLY A 145 1.16 4.42 -24.90
N ASP A 146 1.21 3.22 -24.29
CA ASP A 146 0.01 2.51 -23.83
C ASP A 146 -0.35 2.88 -22.38
N LEU A 147 0.65 3.19 -21.54
CA LEU A 147 0.48 3.45 -20.12
C LEU A 147 0.33 4.94 -19.75
N GLY A 148 0.73 5.83 -20.66
CA GLY A 148 0.89 7.25 -20.36
C GLY A 148 2.15 7.55 -19.53
N ALA A 149 2.51 8.82 -19.42
CA ALA A 149 3.81 9.22 -18.86
C ALA A 149 3.95 8.90 -17.35
N THR A 150 2.89 9.06 -16.56
CA THR A 150 2.91 8.85 -15.12
C THR A 150 2.89 7.36 -14.77
N SER A 151 1.96 6.61 -15.35
CA SER A 151 1.82 5.17 -15.07
C SER A 151 3.03 4.36 -15.56
N HIS A 152 3.62 4.75 -16.69
CA HIS A 152 4.87 4.17 -17.18
C HIS A 152 6.02 4.30 -16.16
N LYS A 153 6.19 5.48 -15.55
CA LYS A 153 7.22 5.72 -14.53
C LYS A 153 6.94 4.90 -13.26
N ALA A 154 5.70 4.94 -12.76
CA ALA A 154 5.30 4.22 -11.56
C ALA A 154 5.50 2.70 -11.75
N PHE A 155 5.06 2.15 -12.88
CA PHE A 155 5.23 0.73 -13.18
C PHE A 155 6.71 0.32 -13.27
N GLY A 156 7.54 1.13 -13.94
CA GLY A 156 8.98 0.91 -14.00
C GLY A 156 9.63 0.95 -12.62
N LEU A 157 9.20 1.87 -11.74
CA LEU A 157 9.71 1.99 -10.38
C LEU A 157 9.32 0.77 -9.52
N PHE A 158 8.09 0.29 -9.59
CA PHE A 158 7.67 -0.96 -8.91
C PHE A 158 8.54 -2.14 -9.32
N PHE A 159 8.82 -2.26 -10.62
CA PHE A 159 9.69 -3.30 -11.13
C PHE A 159 11.11 -3.20 -10.57
N LEU A 160 11.72 -2.01 -10.63
CA LEU A 160 13.08 -1.76 -10.12
C LEU A 160 13.19 -2.06 -8.62
N ILE A 161 12.21 -1.60 -7.81
CA ILE A 161 12.19 -1.86 -6.36
C ILE A 161 12.06 -3.37 -6.10
N SER A 162 11.23 -4.08 -6.86
CA SER A 162 11.06 -5.52 -6.71
C SER A 162 12.34 -6.28 -7.02
N MET A 163 13.02 -5.90 -8.10
CA MET A 163 14.34 -6.45 -8.46
C MET A 163 15.40 -6.14 -7.40
N GLN A 164 15.47 -4.90 -6.93
CA GLN A 164 16.42 -4.49 -5.88
C GLN A 164 16.20 -5.30 -4.61
N ASN A 165 14.97 -5.48 -4.18
CA ASN A 165 14.64 -6.28 -3.01
C ASN A 165 15.07 -7.75 -3.15
N ALA A 166 14.98 -8.33 -4.35
CA ALA A 166 15.45 -9.69 -4.62
C ALA A 166 16.99 -9.80 -4.60
N VAL A 167 17.70 -8.77 -5.07
CA VAL A 167 19.18 -8.75 -5.07
C VAL A 167 19.75 -8.57 -3.66
N LEU A 168 19.04 -7.86 -2.77
CA LEU A 168 19.51 -7.51 -1.41
C LEU A 168 19.15 -8.57 -0.35
N ARG A 169 18.42 -9.62 -0.71
CA ARG A 169 18.11 -10.75 0.18
C ARG A 169 19.20 -11.80 0.13
#